data_aa2f6046b8cda574f16657d8dab60511
#
_entry.id   aa2f6046b8cda574f16657d8dab60511
#
_cell.length_a   1.000
_cell.length_b   1.000
_cell.length_c   1.000
_cell.angle_alpha   90.00
_cell.angle_beta   90.00
_cell.angle_gamma   90.00
#
_symmetry.space_group_name_H-M   'P 1'
#
loop_
_entity.id
_entity.type
_entity.pdbx_description
1 polymer ?
#
loop_
_entity_poly.entity_id
_entity_poly.type
_entity_poly.pdbx_seq_one_letter_code
_entity_poly.pdbx_strand_id
1 'polypeptide(L)'
;MNITVKDLLDAGVHFGHQLRRWNPKSKPYVFDNRHGISIIDLEKTYDLLENASKAIEEIISQGKQVLLVGTKRQAEEPIRELAAATNMPFCVNRWMGGTLTNFETVSTSLAKYKSFLRMEEDGSLDKMHGKEVAAIKRQMSRMQRNFEGLLNLQGIPGALFVIDSHNEAIAVAEANRLKIPVIALVDSNSDPSVLSHPIPGNDDS
;
A
#
# COMPACT_ATOMS: atom_id res chain seq x y z
N MET A 1 0.86 22.17 -0.83
CA MET A 1 1.87 21.14 -1.14
C MET A 1 3.14 21.83 -1.63
N ASN A 2 4.34 21.43 -1.18
CA ASN A 2 5.62 22.09 -1.55
C ASN A 2 6.37 21.38 -2.70
N ILE A 3 5.66 20.61 -3.52
CA ILE A 3 6.20 19.88 -4.66
C ILE A 3 5.83 20.63 -5.93
N THR A 4 6.76 20.70 -6.88
CA THR A 4 6.55 21.34 -8.21
C THR A 4 6.58 20.28 -9.31
N VAL A 5 6.05 20.63 -10.49
CA VAL A 5 6.16 19.77 -11.69
C VAL A 5 7.62 19.49 -12.04
N LYS A 6 8.53 20.43 -11.76
CA LYS A 6 9.96 20.25 -11.97
C LYS A 6 10.54 19.18 -11.05
N ASP A 7 10.12 19.13 -9.79
CA ASP A 7 10.58 18.11 -8.85
C ASP A 7 10.13 16.71 -9.30
N LEU A 8 8.89 16.59 -9.83
CA LEU A 8 8.39 15.34 -10.42
C LEU A 8 9.20 14.92 -11.67
N LEU A 9 9.61 15.87 -12.48
CA LEU A 9 10.44 15.62 -13.66
C LEU A 9 11.83 15.13 -13.24
N ASP A 10 12.46 15.81 -12.29
CA ASP A 10 13.80 15.50 -11.79
C ASP A 10 13.84 14.13 -11.08
N ALA A 11 12.73 13.73 -10.44
CA ALA A 11 12.54 12.40 -9.84
C ALA A 11 12.21 11.29 -10.85
N GLY A 12 12.06 11.59 -12.15
CA GLY A 12 11.77 10.59 -13.18
C GLY A 12 10.35 10.05 -13.20
N VAL A 13 9.40 10.73 -12.56
CA VAL A 13 7.99 10.31 -12.44
C VAL A 13 7.29 10.21 -13.80
N HIS A 14 7.80 10.90 -14.83
CA HIS A 14 7.24 10.94 -16.18
C HIS A 14 7.52 9.69 -17.03
N PHE A 15 8.42 8.81 -16.62
CA PHE A 15 8.70 7.58 -17.36
C PHE A 15 7.64 6.52 -17.04
N GLY A 16 6.93 6.08 -18.07
CA GLY A 16 6.02 4.95 -17.95
C GLY A 16 6.64 3.66 -18.51
N HIS A 17 5.83 2.63 -18.59
CA HIS A 17 6.22 1.33 -19.12
C HIS A 17 6.36 1.29 -20.64
N GLN A 18 7.00 0.24 -21.14
CA GLN A 18 7.08 -0.04 -22.58
C GLN A 18 5.69 -0.20 -23.19
N LEU A 19 5.48 0.30 -24.40
CA LEU A 19 4.20 0.25 -25.13
C LEU A 19 3.54 -1.15 -25.19
N ARG A 20 4.33 -2.21 -25.22
CA ARG A 20 3.81 -3.58 -25.21
C ARG A 20 3.07 -3.97 -23.92
N ARG A 21 3.31 -3.23 -22.83
CA ARG A 21 2.67 -3.44 -21.51
C ARG A 21 1.61 -2.40 -21.21
N TRP A 22 1.43 -1.44 -22.12
CA TRP A 22 0.52 -0.33 -21.92
C TRP A 22 -0.94 -0.77 -21.78
N ASN A 23 -1.66 -0.14 -20.86
CA ASN A 23 -3.10 -0.30 -20.71
C ASN A 23 -3.84 0.82 -21.47
N PRO A 24 -4.74 0.53 -22.43
CA PRO A 24 -5.49 1.55 -23.16
C PRO A 24 -6.27 2.53 -22.27
N LYS A 25 -6.69 2.11 -21.08
CA LYS A 25 -7.41 2.98 -20.13
C LYS A 25 -6.51 4.05 -19.49
N SER A 26 -5.18 3.88 -19.54
CA SER A 26 -4.22 4.88 -19.09
C SER A 26 -3.98 5.99 -20.10
N LYS A 27 -4.57 5.90 -21.33
CA LYS A 27 -4.42 6.90 -22.40
C LYS A 27 -4.65 8.35 -21.96
N PRO A 28 -5.63 8.69 -21.10
CA PRO A 28 -5.85 10.06 -20.65
C PRO A 28 -4.65 10.67 -19.91
N TYR A 29 -3.77 9.84 -19.36
CA TYR A 29 -2.62 10.23 -18.52
C TYR A 29 -1.29 10.18 -19.26
N VAL A 30 -1.29 9.69 -20.50
CA VAL A 30 -0.09 9.62 -21.33
C VAL A 30 0.01 10.90 -22.19
N PHE A 31 1.14 11.58 -22.08
CA PHE A 31 1.45 12.78 -22.86
C PHE A 31 1.96 12.43 -24.27
N ASP A 32 2.94 11.49 -24.34
CA ASP A 32 3.61 11.12 -25.60
C ASP A 32 4.17 9.68 -25.48
N ASN A 33 4.66 9.17 -26.60
CA ASN A 33 5.38 7.90 -26.66
C ASN A 33 6.73 8.13 -27.33
N ARG A 34 7.82 7.92 -26.60
CA ARG A 34 9.19 8.11 -27.10
C ARG A 34 10.02 6.84 -26.96
N HIS A 35 10.67 6.45 -28.02
CA HIS A 35 11.54 5.26 -28.05
C HIS A 35 10.87 3.98 -27.54
N GLY A 36 9.55 3.83 -27.76
CA GLY A 36 8.80 2.66 -27.29
C GLY A 36 8.42 2.68 -25.80
N ILE A 37 8.58 3.82 -25.13
CA ILE A 37 8.20 4.05 -23.72
C ILE A 37 7.12 5.13 -23.69
N SER A 38 6.10 4.91 -22.86
CA SER A 38 5.06 5.90 -22.60
C SER A 38 5.61 7.03 -21.72
N ILE A 39 5.29 8.27 -22.05
CA ILE A 39 5.62 9.44 -21.22
C ILE A 39 4.35 9.91 -20.54
N ILE A 40 4.37 9.96 -19.21
CA ILE A 40 3.24 10.38 -18.37
C ILE A 40 3.16 11.92 -18.34
N ASP A 41 1.94 12.44 -18.36
CA ASP A 41 1.64 13.85 -18.27
C ASP A 41 1.78 14.36 -16.83
N LEU A 42 2.88 15.07 -16.54
CA LEU A 42 3.20 15.55 -15.20
C LEU A 42 2.29 16.65 -14.68
N GLU A 43 1.65 17.43 -15.57
CA GLU A 43 0.67 18.43 -15.15
C GLU A 43 -0.55 17.72 -14.54
N LYS A 44 -1.05 16.69 -15.21
CA LYS A 44 -2.13 15.85 -14.68
C LYS A 44 -1.72 15.09 -13.42
N THR A 45 -0.47 14.62 -13.37
CA THR A 45 0.06 13.98 -12.14
C THR A 45 -0.01 14.94 -10.98
N TYR A 46 0.42 16.18 -11.17
CA TYR A 46 0.40 17.22 -10.14
C TYR A 46 -1.02 17.52 -9.64
N ASP A 47 -1.96 17.76 -10.55
CA ASP A 47 -3.36 18.05 -10.20
C ASP A 47 -4.02 16.89 -9.45
N LEU A 48 -3.78 15.66 -9.90
CA LEU A 48 -4.34 14.47 -9.28
C LEU A 48 -3.68 14.13 -7.94
N LEU A 49 -2.39 14.42 -7.79
CA LEU A 49 -1.68 14.30 -6.53
C LEU A 49 -2.24 15.29 -5.48
N GLU A 50 -2.53 16.53 -5.90
CA GLU A 50 -3.16 17.52 -5.02
C GLU A 50 -4.56 17.07 -4.57
N ASN A 51 -5.36 16.54 -5.49
CA ASN A 51 -6.69 16.02 -5.19
C ASN A 51 -6.62 14.80 -4.26
N ALA A 52 -5.67 13.89 -4.48
CA ALA A 52 -5.43 12.75 -3.62
C ALA A 52 -5.00 13.16 -2.20
N SER A 53 -4.14 14.18 -2.08
CA SER A 53 -3.72 14.74 -0.81
C SER A 53 -4.91 15.27 0.00
N LYS A 54 -5.79 16.05 -0.64
CA LYS A 54 -7.02 16.57 -0.01
C LYS A 54 -7.95 15.43 0.46
N ALA A 55 -8.10 14.38 -0.35
CA ALA A 55 -8.91 13.22 0.03
C ALA A 55 -8.32 12.48 1.25
N ILE A 56 -6.99 12.33 1.32
CA ILE A 56 -6.31 11.74 2.49
C ILE A 56 -6.52 12.61 3.73
N GLU A 57 -6.34 13.92 3.62
CA GLU A 57 -6.56 14.88 4.72
C GLU A 57 -7.98 14.78 5.27
N GLU A 58 -9.00 14.69 4.40
CA GLU A 58 -10.39 14.53 4.80
C GLU A 58 -10.61 13.21 5.58
N ILE A 59 -10.07 12.10 5.08
CA ILE A 59 -10.20 10.79 5.73
C ILE A 59 -9.54 10.79 7.13
N ILE A 60 -8.35 11.38 7.23
CA ILE A 60 -7.62 11.47 8.50
C ILE A 60 -8.33 12.42 9.46
N SER A 61 -8.89 13.54 8.99
CA SER A 61 -9.65 14.48 9.82
C SER A 61 -10.90 13.85 10.45
N GLN A 62 -11.45 12.81 9.81
CA GLN A 62 -12.55 11.99 10.34
C GLN A 62 -12.08 10.95 11.39
N GLY A 63 -10.80 10.93 11.74
CA GLY A 63 -10.22 9.96 12.67
C GLY A 63 -10.04 8.55 12.09
N LYS A 64 -10.12 8.41 10.77
CA LYS A 64 -9.95 7.12 10.08
C LYS A 64 -8.48 6.88 9.72
N GLN A 65 -8.09 5.62 9.69
CA GLN A 65 -6.75 5.22 9.27
C GLN A 65 -6.69 5.03 7.75
N VAL A 66 -5.53 5.32 7.17
CA VAL A 66 -5.18 4.96 5.79
C VAL A 66 -4.23 3.76 5.84
N LEU A 67 -4.58 2.67 5.15
CA LEU A 67 -3.72 1.50 5.03
C LEU A 67 -2.79 1.67 3.83
N LEU A 68 -1.48 1.69 4.10
CA LEU A 68 -0.44 1.84 3.08
C LEU A 68 -0.09 0.47 2.51
N VAL A 69 -0.16 0.31 1.19
CA VAL A 69 0.04 -0.99 0.51
C VAL A 69 1.03 -0.83 -0.64
N GLY A 70 2.06 -1.67 -0.66
CA GLY A 70 3.01 -1.76 -1.75
C GLY A 70 4.01 -2.87 -1.50
N THR A 71 3.80 -4.02 -2.14
CA THR A 71 4.64 -5.20 -1.98
C THR A 71 5.80 -5.24 -2.97
N LYS A 72 5.92 -4.22 -3.83
CA LYS A 72 7.02 -4.02 -4.73
C LYS A 72 8.27 -3.61 -3.96
N ARG A 73 9.44 -4.13 -4.33
CA ARG A 73 10.71 -3.86 -3.64
C ARG A 73 11.01 -2.36 -3.50
N GLN A 74 10.71 -1.58 -4.54
CA GLN A 74 10.93 -0.13 -4.56
C GLN A 74 10.00 0.63 -3.59
N ALA A 75 8.81 0.09 -3.32
CA ALA A 75 7.82 0.69 -2.44
C ALA A 75 8.06 0.38 -0.95
N GLU A 76 8.83 -0.66 -0.62
CA GLU A 76 8.96 -1.17 0.74
C GLU A 76 9.52 -0.11 1.71
N GLU A 77 10.67 0.46 1.39
CA GLU A 77 11.35 1.42 2.27
C GLU A 77 10.56 2.73 2.44
N PRO A 78 10.09 3.40 1.36
CA PRO A 78 9.25 4.60 1.48
C PRO A 78 7.96 4.38 2.29
N ILE A 79 7.31 3.23 2.14
CA ILE A 79 6.11 2.90 2.93
C ILE A 79 6.44 2.71 4.41
N ARG A 80 7.54 2.02 4.73
CA ARG A 80 7.97 1.85 6.13
C ARG A 80 8.30 3.18 6.80
N GLU A 81 9.01 4.07 6.10
CA GLU A 81 9.34 5.42 6.58
C GLU A 81 8.06 6.25 6.82
N LEU A 82 7.15 6.24 5.85
CA LEU A 82 5.88 6.96 5.97
C LEU A 82 5.03 6.40 7.13
N ALA A 83 4.95 5.08 7.25
CA ALA A 83 4.23 4.43 8.34
C ALA A 83 4.83 4.76 9.72
N ALA A 84 6.16 4.79 9.83
CA ALA A 84 6.85 5.18 11.06
C ALA A 84 6.57 6.65 11.43
N ALA A 85 6.57 7.55 10.45
CA ALA A 85 6.32 8.97 10.66
C ALA A 85 4.86 9.29 11.01
N THR A 86 3.89 8.48 10.52
CA THR A 86 2.45 8.76 10.65
C THR A 86 1.71 7.80 11.58
N ASN A 87 2.36 6.73 12.02
CA ASN A 87 1.75 5.61 12.76
C ASN A 87 0.58 4.94 12.00
N MET A 88 0.57 5.03 10.67
CA MET A 88 -0.42 4.36 9.82
C MET A 88 -0.10 2.88 9.63
N PRO A 89 -1.11 2.01 9.54
CA PRO A 89 -0.90 0.60 9.21
C PRO A 89 -0.38 0.43 7.78
N PHE A 90 0.40 -0.63 7.56
CA PHE A 90 1.00 -0.88 6.25
C PHE A 90 1.10 -2.37 5.88
N CYS A 91 1.26 -2.65 4.59
CA CYS A 91 1.53 -3.97 4.04
C CYS A 91 2.58 -3.87 2.93
N VAL A 92 3.80 -4.37 3.18
CA VAL A 92 4.94 -4.30 2.24
C VAL A 92 5.48 -5.67 1.82
N ASN A 93 5.07 -6.75 2.48
CA ASN A 93 5.58 -8.08 2.14
C ASN A 93 4.64 -8.80 1.17
N ARG A 94 3.47 -9.15 1.62
CA ARG A 94 2.47 -9.84 0.80
C ARG A 94 1.07 -9.51 1.28
N TRP A 95 0.22 -9.08 0.36
CA TRP A 95 -1.21 -8.97 0.65
C TRP A 95 -1.81 -10.37 0.83
N MET A 96 -2.44 -10.58 1.97
CA MET A 96 -3.19 -11.81 2.21
C MET A 96 -4.62 -11.63 1.75
N GLY A 97 -5.07 -12.49 0.84
CA GLY A 97 -6.47 -12.48 0.41
C GLY A 97 -7.41 -12.58 1.60
N GLY A 98 -8.41 -11.69 1.65
CA GLY A 98 -9.33 -11.58 2.78
C GLY A 98 -8.92 -10.57 3.85
N THR A 99 -7.81 -9.86 3.67
CA THR A 99 -7.36 -8.86 4.68
C THR A 99 -8.43 -7.83 5.00
N LEU A 100 -9.24 -7.44 4.04
CA LEU A 100 -10.38 -6.53 4.24
C LEU A 100 -11.71 -7.29 4.24
N THR A 101 -11.93 -8.15 3.26
CA THR A 101 -13.21 -8.84 3.06
C THR A 101 -13.50 -9.95 4.09
N ASN A 102 -12.47 -10.42 4.79
CA ASN A 102 -12.57 -11.38 5.91
C ASN A 102 -11.80 -10.86 7.13
N PHE A 103 -12.02 -9.58 7.47
CA PHE A 103 -11.28 -8.88 8.52
C PHE A 103 -11.40 -9.53 9.88
N GLU A 104 -12.53 -10.16 10.21
CA GLU A 104 -12.72 -10.87 11.48
C GLU A 104 -11.68 -11.98 11.68
N THR A 105 -11.44 -12.81 10.67
CA THR A 105 -10.42 -13.86 10.70
C THR A 105 -8.99 -13.28 10.81
N VAL A 106 -8.73 -12.19 10.11
CA VAL A 106 -7.44 -11.47 10.17
C VAL A 106 -7.24 -10.88 11.56
N SER A 107 -8.27 -10.24 12.13
CA SER A 107 -8.26 -9.68 13.48
C SER A 107 -7.95 -10.73 14.55
N THR A 108 -8.54 -11.93 14.43
CA THR A 108 -8.23 -13.06 15.31
C THR A 108 -6.76 -13.48 15.21
N SER A 109 -6.22 -13.52 13.98
CA SER A 109 -4.82 -13.83 13.74
C SER A 109 -3.88 -12.74 14.28
N LEU A 110 -4.25 -11.48 14.14
CA LEU A 110 -3.53 -10.33 14.71
C LEU A 110 -3.53 -10.39 16.24
N ALA A 111 -4.67 -10.70 16.86
CA ALA A 111 -4.76 -10.85 18.31
C ALA A 111 -3.84 -11.96 18.83
N LYS A 112 -3.79 -13.09 18.11
CA LYS A 112 -2.87 -14.19 18.40
C LYS A 112 -1.40 -13.75 18.29
N TYR A 113 -1.06 -13.02 17.25
CA TYR A 113 0.30 -12.51 17.07
C TYR A 113 0.68 -11.53 18.19
N LYS A 114 -0.21 -10.60 18.56
CA LYS A 114 -0.03 -9.68 19.70
C LYS A 114 0.17 -10.45 21.01
N SER A 115 -0.55 -11.56 21.22
CA SER A 115 -0.37 -12.38 22.42
C SER A 115 1.01 -13.04 22.48
N PHE A 116 1.53 -13.50 21.34
CA PHE A 116 2.87 -14.05 21.27
C PHE A 116 3.96 -13.01 21.54
N LEU A 117 3.81 -11.79 21.01
CA LEU A 117 4.73 -10.68 21.30
C LEU A 117 4.76 -10.35 22.79
N ARG A 118 3.60 -10.32 23.47
CA ARG A 118 3.52 -10.13 24.92
C ARG A 118 4.21 -11.24 25.70
N MET A 119 4.03 -12.50 25.28
CA MET A 119 4.70 -13.65 25.92
C MET A 119 6.22 -13.60 25.78
N GLU A 120 6.73 -12.99 24.72
CA GLU A 120 8.16 -12.75 24.53
C GLU A 120 8.67 -11.60 25.42
N GLU A 121 7.90 -10.51 25.53
CA GLU A 121 8.24 -9.34 26.36
C GLU A 121 8.20 -9.64 27.87
N ASP A 122 7.22 -10.41 28.34
CA ASP A 122 7.04 -10.72 29.76
C ASP A 122 7.83 -11.94 30.24
N GLY A 123 8.62 -12.58 29.35
CA GLY A 123 9.43 -13.76 29.66
C GLY A 123 8.62 -15.05 29.90
N SER A 124 7.33 -15.07 29.57
CA SER A 124 6.47 -16.25 29.70
C SER A 124 6.96 -17.42 28.84
N LEU A 125 7.59 -17.12 27.69
CA LEU A 125 8.17 -18.14 26.82
C LEU A 125 9.31 -18.92 27.50
N ASP A 126 10.08 -18.30 28.38
CA ASP A 126 11.22 -18.94 29.04
C ASP A 126 10.80 -19.98 30.08
N LYS A 127 9.53 -19.92 30.51
CA LYS A 127 8.91 -20.86 31.45
C LYS A 127 8.29 -22.08 30.77
N MET A 128 8.24 -22.10 29.43
CA MET A 128 7.60 -23.17 28.66
C MET A 128 8.63 -24.24 28.21
N HIS A 129 8.09 -25.40 27.82
CA HIS A 129 8.93 -26.49 27.32
C HIS A 129 9.62 -26.09 26.00
N GLY A 130 10.92 -26.41 25.85
CA GLY A 130 11.72 -25.97 24.68
C GLY A 130 11.14 -26.33 23.29
N LYS A 131 10.43 -27.45 23.16
CA LYS A 131 9.73 -27.83 21.93
C LYS A 131 8.54 -26.90 21.61
N GLU A 132 7.81 -26.46 22.61
CA GLU A 132 6.68 -25.55 22.49
C GLU A 132 7.17 -24.14 22.13
N VAL A 133 8.23 -23.67 22.80
CA VAL A 133 8.89 -22.39 22.50
C VAL A 133 9.35 -22.36 21.04
N ALA A 134 10.00 -23.43 20.55
CA ALA A 134 10.46 -23.52 19.17
C ALA A 134 9.29 -23.50 18.15
N ALA A 135 8.14 -24.08 18.50
CA ALA A 135 6.94 -24.04 17.66
C ALA A 135 6.33 -22.63 17.61
N ILE A 136 6.22 -21.96 18.77
CA ILE A 136 5.72 -20.59 18.88
C ILE A 136 6.64 -19.62 18.09
N LYS A 137 7.95 -19.68 18.28
CA LYS A 137 8.92 -18.82 17.57
C LYS A 137 8.84 -18.99 16.04
N ARG A 138 8.69 -20.22 15.57
CA ARG A 138 8.46 -20.47 14.13
C ARG A 138 7.14 -19.86 13.62
N GLN A 139 6.08 -19.93 14.42
CA GLN A 139 4.81 -19.32 14.08
C GLN A 139 4.90 -17.79 14.12
N MET A 140 5.54 -17.21 15.12
CA MET A 140 5.80 -15.78 15.23
C MET A 140 6.54 -15.23 14.00
N SER A 141 7.63 -15.89 13.57
CA SER A 141 8.40 -15.46 12.40
C SER A 141 7.59 -15.47 11.09
N ARG A 142 6.62 -16.37 10.94
CA ARG A 142 5.69 -16.37 9.81
C ARG A 142 4.67 -15.23 9.92
N MET A 143 4.16 -15.00 11.14
CA MET A 143 3.17 -13.96 11.39
C MET A 143 3.77 -12.57 11.30
N GLN A 144 5.00 -12.39 11.74
CA GLN A 144 5.73 -11.13 11.63
C GLN A 144 5.74 -10.60 10.21
N ARG A 145 6.14 -11.41 9.24
CA ARG A 145 6.19 -11.00 7.83
C ARG A 145 4.85 -10.52 7.28
N ASN A 146 3.75 -11.11 7.77
CA ASN A 146 2.42 -10.80 7.25
C ASN A 146 1.68 -9.72 8.04
N PHE A 147 2.00 -9.55 9.31
CA PHE A 147 1.20 -8.76 10.25
C PHE A 147 1.95 -7.64 10.94
N GLU A 148 3.28 -7.52 10.77
CA GLU A 148 4.06 -6.46 11.45
C GLU A 148 3.47 -5.06 11.23
N GLY A 149 3.11 -4.73 10.00
CA GLY A 149 2.54 -3.44 9.65
C GLY A 149 1.05 -3.29 9.97
N LEU A 150 0.36 -4.38 10.28
CA LEU A 150 -1.07 -4.36 10.61
C LEU A 150 -1.35 -4.31 12.12
N LEU A 151 -0.32 -4.32 12.97
CA LEU A 151 -0.48 -4.30 14.43
C LEU A 151 -1.25 -3.07 14.93
N ASN A 152 -1.11 -1.94 14.25
CA ASN A 152 -1.80 -0.69 14.59
C ASN A 152 -3.16 -0.54 13.90
N LEU A 153 -3.59 -1.51 13.09
CA LEU A 153 -4.88 -1.47 12.41
C LEU A 153 -6.01 -1.69 13.43
N GLN A 154 -6.84 -0.68 13.62
CA GLN A 154 -7.92 -0.69 14.63
C GLN A 154 -9.25 -1.23 14.10
N GLY A 155 -9.36 -1.36 12.78
CA GLY A 155 -10.58 -1.81 12.12
C GLY A 155 -10.43 -1.75 10.59
N ILE A 156 -11.55 -1.73 9.88
CA ILE A 156 -11.53 -1.49 8.44
C ILE A 156 -11.02 -0.07 8.17
N PRO A 157 -9.99 0.11 7.33
CA PRO A 157 -9.42 1.42 7.07
C PRO A 157 -10.39 2.34 6.32
N GLY A 158 -10.23 3.64 6.48
CA GLY A 158 -11.01 4.65 5.76
C GLY A 158 -10.61 4.78 4.29
N ALA A 159 -9.39 4.42 3.94
CA ALA A 159 -8.88 4.35 2.57
C ALA A 159 -7.67 3.40 2.46
N LEU A 160 -7.37 2.97 1.24
CA LEU A 160 -6.09 2.37 0.87
C LEU A 160 -5.26 3.41 0.11
N PHE A 161 -3.98 3.50 0.46
CA PHE A 161 -2.97 4.13 -0.37
C PHE A 161 -2.08 3.04 -0.97
N VAL A 162 -2.07 2.92 -2.29
CA VAL A 162 -1.48 1.77 -3.01
C VAL A 162 -0.37 2.25 -3.93
N ILE A 163 0.78 1.60 -3.89
CA ILE A 163 1.84 1.77 -4.89
C ILE A 163 1.81 0.57 -5.83
N ASP A 164 1.64 0.84 -7.13
CA ASP A 164 1.45 -0.15 -8.19
C ASP A 164 0.14 -0.95 -8.05
N SER A 165 -0.97 -0.35 -8.49
CA SER A 165 -2.30 -0.99 -8.44
C SER A 165 -2.41 -2.27 -9.29
N HIS A 166 -1.52 -2.46 -10.27
CA HIS A 166 -1.47 -3.69 -11.06
C HIS A 166 -0.94 -4.86 -10.24
N ASN A 167 0.13 -4.63 -9.49
CA ASN A 167 0.70 -5.62 -8.57
C ASN A 167 -0.24 -5.93 -7.41
N GLU A 168 -0.91 -4.91 -6.88
CA GLU A 168 -1.79 -4.99 -5.72
C GLU A 168 -3.28 -5.19 -6.09
N ALA A 169 -3.55 -5.83 -7.24
CA ALA A 169 -4.91 -5.99 -7.77
C ALA A 169 -5.89 -6.67 -6.79
N ILE A 170 -5.42 -7.58 -5.94
CA ILE A 170 -6.26 -8.25 -4.93
C ILE A 170 -6.70 -7.25 -3.86
N ALA A 171 -5.77 -6.41 -3.37
CA ALA A 171 -6.07 -5.39 -2.37
C ALA A 171 -7.08 -4.37 -2.91
N VAL A 172 -6.88 -3.92 -4.14
CA VAL A 172 -7.79 -2.99 -4.85
C VAL A 172 -9.18 -3.62 -5.01
N ALA A 173 -9.26 -4.88 -5.43
CA ALA A 173 -10.54 -5.59 -5.59
C ALA A 173 -11.30 -5.75 -4.26
N GLU A 174 -10.60 -6.06 -3.18
CA GLU A 174 -11.21 -6.16 -1.84
C GLU A 174 -11.73 -4.80 -1.35
N ALA A 175 -10.94 -3.74 -1.52
CA ALA A 175 -11.33 -2.39 -1.15
C ALA A 175 -12.58 -1.94 -1.92
N ASN A 176 -12.60 -2.15 -3.23
CA ASN A 176 -13.74 -1.82 -4.08
C ASN A 176 -15.01 -2.59 -3.67
N ARG A 177 -14.87 -3.87 -3.32
CA ARG A 177 -15.99 -4.70 -2.83
C ARG A 177 -16.61 -4.11 -1.56
N LEU A 178 -15.80 -3.54 -0.69
CA LEU A 178 -16.24 -2.91 0.56
C LEU A 178 -16.51 -1.41 0.42
N LYS A 179 -16.42 -0.86 -0.79
CA LYS A 179 -16.57 0.58 -1.09
C LYS A 179 -15.59 1.47 -0.29
N ILE A 180 -14.41 0.95 -0.03
CA ILE A 180 -13.30 1.70 0.57
C ILE A 180 -12.59 2.45 -0.55
N PRO A 181 -12.42 3.78 -0.46
CA PRO A 181 -11.70 4.56 -1.47
C PRO A 181 -10.25 4.07 -1.61
N VAL A 182 -9.81 3.96 -2.87
CA VAL A 182 -8.44 3.58 -3.22
C VAL A 182 -7.76 4.76 -3.88
N ILE A 183 -6.70 5.22 -3.26
CA ILE A 183 -5.77 6.23 -3.77
C ILE A 183 -4.53 5.45 -4.22
N ALA A 184 -4.10 5.59 -5.47
CA ALA A 184 -3.00 4.76 -5.94
C ALA A 184 -2.07 5.50 -6.90
N LEU A 185 -0.76 5.30 -6.71
CA LEU A 185 0.24 5.58 -7.71
C LEU A 185 0.11 4.53 -8.82
N VAL A 186 -0.06 4.98 -10.06
CA VAL A 186 -0.36 4.14 -11.21
C VAL A 186 0.54 4.46 -12.39
N ASP A 187 1.20 3.46 -12.91
CA ASP A 187 1.95 3.57 -14.16
C ASP A 187 1.04 3.29 -15.38
N SER A 188 1.58 3.46 -16.56
CA SER A 188 0.90 3.29 -17.86
C SER A 188 0.38 1.87 -18.14
N ASN A 189 0.81 0.86 -17.38
CA ASN A 189 0.34 -0.54 -17.48
C ASN A 189 -0.90 -0.84 -16.61
N SER A 190 -1.27 0.06 -15.74
CA SER A 190 -2.35 -0.11 -14.75
C SER A 190 -3.72 0.31 -15.29
N ASP A 191 -4.79 -0.16 -14.67
CA ASP A 191 -6.18 0.26 -14.93
C ASP A 191 -6.60 1.36 -13.93
N PRO A 192 -6.66 2.65 -14.33
CA PRO A 192 -7.05 3.72 -13.43
C PRO A 192 -8.56 3.74 -13.14
N SER A 193 -9.38 3.04 -13.93
CA SER A 193 -10.84 3.08 -13.77
C SER A 193 -11.37 2.37 -12.52
N VAL A 194 -10.55 1.55 -11.87
CA VAL A 194 -10.88 0.85 -10.64
C VAL A 194 -10.48 1.60 -9.37
N LEU A 195 -9.96 2.82 -9.52
CA LEU A 195 -9.40 3.63 -8.44
C LEU A 195 -10.27 4.86 -8.18
N SER A 196 -10.36 5.28 -6.93
CA SER A 196 -11.07 6.51 -6.55
C SER A 196 -10.23 7.75 -6.86
N HIS A 197 -8.92 7.68 -6.60
CA HIS A 197 -7.97 8.78 -6.85
C HIS A 197 -6.69 8.21 -7.46
N PRO A 198 -6.63 8.05 -8.79
CA PRO A 198 -5.40 7.65 -9.47
C PRO A 198 -4.39 8.81 -9.48
N ILE A 199 -3.13 8.51 -9.21
CA ILE A 199 -1.99 9.41 -9.31
C ILE A 199 -1.08 8.82 -10.38
N PRO A 200 -1.11 9.32 -11.63
CA PRO A 200 -0.25 8.80 -12.70
C PRO A 200 1.22 9.10 -12.41
N GLY A 201 2.06 8.09 -12.52
CA GLY A 201 3.49 8.26 -12.27
C GLY A 201 4.24 6.94 -12.38
N ASN A 202 5.56 7.05 -12.50
CA ASN A 202 6.46 5.91 -12.49
C ASN A 202 6.45 5.24 -11.11
N ASP A 203 6.15 3.96 -11.07
CA ASP A 203 6.13 3.17 -9.83
C ASP A 203 7.43 2.38 -9.60
N ASP A 204 8.42 2.57 -10.49
CA ASP A 204 9.76 1.94 -10.45
C ASP A 204 10.88 2.90 -10.04
N SER A 205 10.61 4.21 -9.93
CA SER A 205 11.63 5.24 -9.62
C SER A 205 11.86 5.44 -8.13
#